data_037ba9b7228fde9b6ad94820f535edfe
#
_entry.id   037ba9b7228fde9b6ad94820f535edfe
#
_cell.length_a   1.000
_cell.length_b   1.000
_cell.length_c   1.000
_cell.angle_alpha   90.00
_cell.angle_beta   90.00
_cell.angle_gamma   90.00
#
_symmetry.space_group_name_H-M   'P 1'
#
loop_
_entity.id
_entity.type
_entity.pdbx_description
1 polymer ?
#
loop_
_entity_poly.entity_id
_entity_poly.type
_entity_poly.pdbx_seq_one_letter_code
_entity_poly.pdbx_strand_id
1 'polypeptide(L)'
;TLLNASKATNFNFKIEGTSLSDEDIAKINSLNPTRNKVIERYKAITKKGCKLIFDKVDNSTFRNNLIMLDGDLPSIIANLLLEQLNSGVSTLKELVEQITETNPLGYDTEQASPFYAYKIKHLLTSAALGMMPATAWSGKFDANGGYLVVKKDGEILCYHFYDRNRFEDYLFSNAYLERSSTSRHEYASIIKENDGTLSFKLNFQVRLK
;
A
#
# COMPACT_ATOMS: atom_id res chain seq x y z
N THR A 1 -5.88 11.45 6.97
CA THR A 1 -5.50 10.09 6.54
C THR A 1 -6.66 9.47 5.79
N LEU A 2 -6.42 8.93 4.61
CA LEU A 2 -7.44 8.26 3.80
C LEU A 2 -7.57 6.78 4.20
N LEU A 3 -6.43 6.10 4.32
CA LEU A 3 -6.34 4.74 4.83
C LEU A 3 -5.32 4.71 5.96
N ASN A 4 -5.78 4.40 7.18
CA ASN A 4 -4.93 4.36 8.36
C ASN A 4 -4.07 3.09 8.42
N ALA A 5 -2.84 3.25 8.90
CA ALA A 5 -2.04 2.12 9.31
C ALA A 5 -2.74 1.34 10.43
N SER A 6 -3.01 0.08 10.16
CA SER A 6 -3.58 -0.86 11.13
C SER A 6 -3.12 -2.27 10.77
N LYS A 7 -3.34 -3.22 11.68
CA LYS A 7 -3.09 -4.64 11.34
C LYS A 7 -3.94 -5.12 10.15
N ALA A 8 -5.07 -4.43 9.88
CA ALA A 8 -5.93 -4.77 8.76
C ALA A 8 -5.29 -4.49 7.40
N THR A 9 -4.40 -3.48 7.30
CA THR A 9 -3.78 -3.08 6.03
C THR A 9 -2.39 -3.68 5.81
N ASN A 10 -2.10 -4.83 6.41
CA ASN A 10 -0.83 -5.53 6.26
C ASN A 10 -0.78 -6.38 4.99
N PHE A 11 0.33 -6.23 4.28
CA PHE A 11 0.74 -7.04 3.14
C PHE A 11 1.93 -7.89 3.54
N ASN A 12 1.83 -9.19 3.32
CA ASN A 12 2.88 -10.15 3.61
C ASN A 12 3.60 -10.53 2.33
N PHE A 13 4.93 -10.59 2.41
CA PHE A 13 5.83 -10.97 1.34
C PHE A 13 6.69 -12.13 1.79
N LYS A 14 6.86 -13.15 0.96
CA LYS A 14 7.87 -14.19 1.12
C LYS A 14 9.22 -13.66 0.66
N ILE A 15 10.27 -14.08 1.35
CA ILE A 15 11.64 -13.83 0.93
C ILE A 15 12.12 -15.06 0.16
N GLU A 16 12.42 -14.89 -1.11
CA GLU A 16 12.90 -15.95 -1.99
C GLU A 16 14.28 -15.62 -2.56
N GLY A 17 15.07 -16.63 -2.87
CA GLY A 17 16.41 -16.51 -3.43
C GLY A 17 17.46 -17.22 -2.60
N THR A 18 18.60 -16.56 -2.35
CA THR A 18 19.68 -17.11 -1.55
C THR A 18 19.25 -17.36 -0.10
N SER A 19 19.61 -18.50 0.46
CA SER A 19 19.31 -18.81 1.86
C SER A 19 19.98 -17.79 2.79
N LEU A 20 19.18 -17.18 3.66
CA LEU A 20 19.67 -16.29 4.72
C LEU A 20 19.94 -17.10 5.98
N SER A 21 21.14 -16.96 6.55
CA SER A 21 21.47 -17.54 7.86
C SER A 21 20.73 -16.81 8.98
N ASP A 22 20.59 -17.44 10.14
CA ASP A 22 20.02 -16.80 11.33
C ASP A 22 20.84 -15.56 11.75
N GLU A 23 22.16 -15.55 11.49
CA GLU A 23 23.03 -14.39 11.70
C GLU A 23 22.70 -13.25 10.71
N ASP A 24 22.48 -13.55 9.44
CA ASP A 24 22.05 -12.56 8.44
C ASP A 24 20.72 -11.93 8.83
N ILE A 25 19.75 -12.76 9.25
CA ILE A 25 18.43 -12.31 9.70
C ILE A 25 18.58 -11.37 10.91
N ALA A 26 19.34 -11.77 11.92
CA ALA A 26 19.58 -10.96 13.11
C ALA A 26 20.25 -9.63 12.75
N LYS A 27 21.26 -9.65 11.87
CA LYS A 27 21.97 -8.46 11.40
C LYS A 27 21.05 -7.50 10.65
N ILE A 28 20.23 -8.02 9.73
CA ILE A 28 19.27 -7.19 8.96
C ILE A 28 18.23 -6.59 9.90
N ASN A 29 17.67 -7.39 10.81
CA ASN A 29 16.66 -6.93 11.75
C ASN A 29 17.21 -5.91 12.76
N SER A 30 18.50 -5.96 13.09
CA SER A 30 19.16 -5.00 13.97
C SER A 30 19.47 -3.65 13.30
N LEU A 31 19.41 -3.56 11.95
CA LEU A 31 19.60 -2.29 11.26
C LEU A 31 18.61 -1.24 11.79
N ASN A 32 19.16 -0.17 12.34
CA ASN A 32 18.39 0.91 12.95
C ASN A 32 18.95 2.30 12.55
N PRO A 33 19.02 2.61 11.23
CA PRO A 33 19.42 3.93 10.79
C PRO A 33 18.40 4.99 11.25
N THR A 34 18.85 6.22 11.41
CA THR A 34 18.02 7.35 11.86
C THR A 34 16.86 7.63 10.89
N ARG A 35 17.05 7.30 9.61
CA ARG A 35 16.04 7.50 8.55
C ARG A 35 15.98 6.27 7.64
N ASN A 36 14.81 6.05 7.04
CA ASN A 36 14.62 5.04 6.00
C ASN A 36 14.90 3.57 6.40
N LYS A 37 14.69 3.23 7.68
CA LYS A 37 14.94 1.89 8.22
C LYS A 37 14.36 0.75 7.35
N VAL A 38 13.14 0.93 6.86
CA VAL A 38 12.46 -0.06 6.00
C VAL A 38 13.24 -0.28 4.70
N ILE A 39 13.64 0.82 4.06
CA ILE A 39 14.40 0.79 2.79
C ILE A 39 15.77 0.15 3.00
N GLU A 40 16.48 0.47 4.09
CA GLU A 40 17.79 -0.09 4.36
C GLU A 40 17.75 -1.60 4.64
N ARG A 41 16.72 -2.07 5.34
CA ARG A 41 16.49 -3.51 5.53
C ARG A 41 16.16 -4.21 4.22
N TYR A 42 15.30 -3.61 3.40
CA TYR A 42 14.99 -4.12 2.06
C TYR A 42 16.25 -4.21 1.18
N LYS A 43 17.06 -3.16 1.13
CA LYS A 43 18.34 -3.16 0.40
C LYS A 43 19.30 -4.24 0.91
N ALA A 44 19.34 -4.48 2.22
CA ALA A 44 20.18 -5.54 2.78
C ALA A 44 19.70 -6.94 2.36
N ILE A 45 18.39 -7.15 2.26
CA ILE A 45 17.79 -8.39 1.74
C ILE A 45 18.17 -8.58 0.27
N THR A 46 17.95 -7.56 -0.57
CA THR A 46 18.23 -7.64 -2.02
C THR A 46 19.73 -7.78 -2.31
N LYS A 47 20.60 -7.15 -1.51
CA LYS A 47 22.06 -7.31 -1.61
C LYS A 47 22.53 -8.74 -1.36
N LYS A 48 21.78 -9.53 -0.60
CA LYS A 48 22.02 -10.96 -0.38
C LYS A 48 21.50 -11.85 -1.52
N GLY A 49 20.98 -11.28 -2.60
CA GLY A 49 20.41 -12.03 -3.73
C GLY A 49 18.99 -12.53 -3.49
N CYS A 50 18.30 -11.97 -2.50
CA CYS A 50 16.91 -12.30 -2.20
C CYS A 50 15.94 -11.29 -2.82
N LYS A 51 14.69 -11.74 -3.02
CA LYS A 51 13.57 -10.93 -3.52
C LYS A 51 12.39 -11.05 -2.59
N LEU A 52 11.58 -10.00 -2.52
CA LEU A 52 10.28 -10.04 -1.87
C LEU A 52 9.21 -10.42 -2.91
N ILE A 53 8.49 -11.49 -2.64
CA ILE A 53 7.39 -11.96 -3.48
C ILE A 53 6.09 -11.79 -2.70
N PHE A 54 5.11 -11.11 -3.28
CA PHE A 54 3.81 -10.93 -2.64
C PHE A 54 3.16 -12.29 -2.34
N ASP A 55 2.77 -12.50 -1.09
CA ASP A 55 2.10 -13.71 -0.63
C ASP A 55 0.60 -13.46 -0.40
N LYS A 56 0.27 -12.53 0.49
CA LYS A 56 -1.12 -12.25 0.85
C LYS A 56 -1.33 -10.91 1.54
N VAL A 57 -2.59 -10.47 1.60
CA VAL A 57 -3.08 -9.49 2.56
C VAL A 57 -3.48 -10.25 3.83
N ASP A 58 -2.87 -9.90 4.97
CA ASP A 58 -3.06 -10.66 6.23
C ASP A 58 -4.53 -10.66 6.70
N ASN A 59 -5.22 -9.54 6.57
CA ASN A 59 -6.61 -9.41 6.99
C ASN A 59 -7.57 -9.82 5.87
N SER A 60 -8.35 -10.86 6.10
CA SER A 60 -9.31 -11.40 5.11
C SER A 60 -10.42 -10.40 4.76
N THR A 61 -10.87 -9.58 5.71
CA THR A 61 -11.89 -8.54 5.46
C THR A 61 -11.36 -7.51 4.49
N PHE A 62 -10.16 -6.98 4.72
CA PHE A 62 -9.56 -6.00 3.80
C PHE A 62 -9.28 -6.62 2.43
N ARG A 63 -8.74 -7.85 2.41
CA ARG A 63 -8.54 -8.58 1.16
C ARG A 63 -9.84 -8.71 0.36
N ASN A 64 -10.94 -9.08 1.02
CA ASN A 64 -12.24 -9.22 0.38
C ASN A 64 -12.79 -7.88 -0.12
N ASN A 65 -12.64 -6.81 0.65
CA ASN A 65 -13.01 -5.44 0.23
C ASN A 65 -12.25 -5.02 -1.04
N LEU A 66 -10.94 -5.31 -1.10
CA LEU A 66 -10.12 -5.02 -2.28
C LEU A 66 -10.59 -5.84 -3.50
N ILE A 67 -10.79 -7.14 -3.33
CA ILE A 67 -11.24 -8.03 -4.42
C ILE A 67 -12.63 -7.64 -4.92
N MET A 68 -13.52 -7.19 -4.02
CA MET A 68 -14.84 -6.71 -4.40
C MET A 68 -14.79 -5.44 -5.26
N LEU A 69 -13.79 -4.58 -5.06
CA LEU A 69 -13.53 -3.44 -5.92
C LEU A 69 -12.91 -3.87 -7.24
N ASP A 70 -11.85 -4.68 -7.16
CA ASP A 70 -11.13 -5.21 -8.32
C ASP A 70 -10.20 -6.35 -7.87
N GLY A 71 -10.24 -7.47 -8.58
CA GLY A 71 -9.46 -8.67 -8.24
C GLY A 71 -7.94 -8.48 -8.22
N ASP A 72 -7.43 -7.51 -8.98
CA ASP A 72 -5.99 -7.25 -9.09
C ASP A 72 -5.47 -6.26 -8.02
N LEU A 73 -6.35 -5.57 -7.30
CA LEU A 73 -5.95 -4.56 -6.32
C LEU A 73 -4.94 -5.05 -5.27
N PRO A 74 -5.07 -6.28 -4.71
CA PRO A 74 -4.05 -6.78 -3.80
C PRO A 74 -2.65 -6.82 -4.43
N SER A 75 -2.55 -7.29 -5.68
CA SER A 75 -1.28 -7.37 -6.41
C SER A 75 -0.76 -5.99 -6.83
N ILE A 76 -1.64 -5.09 -7.24
CA ILE A 76 -1.27 -3.70 -7.58
C ILE A 76 -0.69 -3.00 -6.36
N ILE A 77 -1.34 -3.09 -5.20
CA ILE A 77 -0.87 -2.47 -3.96
C ILE A 77 0.47 -3.08 -3.53
N ALA A 78 0.63 -4.39 -3.64
CA ALA A 78 1.91 -5.04 -3.34
C ALA A 78 3.04 -4.48 -4.21
N ASN A 79 2.81 -4.30 -5.51
CA ASN A 79 3.80 -3.72 -6.42
C ASN A 79 4.09 -2.23 -6.09
N LEU A 80 3.08 -1.44 -5.70
CA LEU A 80 3.29 -0.06 -5.24
C LEU A 80 4.16 0.00 -3.99
N LEU A 81 3.95 -0.91 -3.02
CA LEU A 81 4.77 -1.00 -1.81
C LEU A 81 6.22 -1.38 -2.14
N LEU A 82 6.43 -2.32 -3.06
CA LEU A 82 7.78 -2.68 -3.52
C LEU A 82 8.43 -1.54 -4.27
N GLU A 83 7.70 -0.86 -5.14
CA GLU A 83 8.22 0.28 -5.89
C GLU A 83 8.59 1.45 -4.98
N GLN A 84 7.82 1.71 -3.93
CA GLN A 84 8.20 2.68 -2.89
C GLN A 84 9.54 2.32 -2.22
N LEU A 85 9.84 1.03 -2.02
CA LEU A 85 11.11 0.59 -1.45
C LEU A 85 12.26 0.73 -2.45
N ASN A 86 12.01 0.49 -3.72
CA ASN A 86 13.01 0.56 -4.80
C ASN A 86 13.39 2.02 -5.10
N SER A 87 12.40 2.85 -5.40
CA SER A 87 12.60 4.24 -5.84
C SER A 87 12.76 5.23 -4.69
N GLY A 88 12.20 4.91 -3.51
CA GLY A 88 12.11 5.84 -2.39
C GLY A 88 11.03 6.91 -2.57
N VAL A 89 10.31 6.91 -3.69
CA VAL A 89 9.19 7.81 -3.98
C VAL A 89 8.02 7.49 -3.04
N SER A 90 7.23 8.49 -2.70
CA SER A 90 6.05 8.32 -1.84
C SER A 90 4.76 8.83 -2.49
N THR A 91 4.85 9.72 -3.47
CA THR A 91 3.69 10.27 -4.19
C THR A 91 3.00 9.15 -4.96
N LEU A 92 1.71 8.94 -4.70
CA LEU A 92 1.01 7.79 -5.24
C LEU A 92 0.91 7.83 -6.77
N LYS A 93 0.72 9.03 -7.33
CA LYS A 93 0.70 9.23 -8.78
C LYS A 93 2.01 8.78 -9.44
N GLU A 94 3.17 9.23 -8.93
CA GLU A 94 4.48 8.85 -9.47
C GLU A 94 4.72 7.34 -9.33
N LEU A 95 4.34 6.72 -8.20
CA LEU A 95 4.46 5.27 -8.03
C LEU A 95 3.60 4.50 -9.03
N VAL A 96 2.39 4.99 -9.31
CA VAL A 96 1.51 4.38 -10.32
C VAL A 96 2.08 4.54 -11.72
N GLU A 97 2.68 5.68 -12.04
CA GLU A 97 3.38 5.89 -13.31
C GLU A 97 4.53 4.88 -13.47
N GLN A 98 5.37 4.70 -12.44
CA GLN A 98 6.48 3.73 -12.45
C GLN A 98 6.01 2.27 -12.63
N ILE A 99 4.95 1.84 -11.91
CA ILE A 99 4.42 0.49 -12.12
C ILE A 99 3.68 0.33 -13.45
N THR A 100 3.19 1.42 -14.04
CA THR A 100 2.60 1.38 -15.39
C THR A 100 3.68 1.12 -16.43
N GLU A 101 4.85 1.75 -16.31
CA GLU A 101 6.00 1.53 -17.21
C GLU A 101 6.54 0.10 -17.11
N THR A 102 6.66 -0.44 -15.90
CA THR A 102 7.17 -1.81 -15.69
C THR A 102 6.12 -2.88 -15.94
N ASN A 103 4.84 -2.53 -15.91
CA ASN A 103 3.67 -3.36 -16.17
C ASN A 103 3.73 -4.77 -15.52
N PRO A 104 3.89 -4.87 -14.20
CA PRO A 104 4.15 -6.15 -13.52
C PRO A 104 2.97 -7.15 -13.61
N LEU A 105 1.76 -6.70 -13.93
CA LEU A 105 0.60 -7.56 -14.10
C LEU A 105 0.35 -7.97 -15.57
N GLY A 106 1.15 -7.43 -16.53
CA GLY A 106 1.06 -7.80 -17.93
C GLY A 106 -0.23 -7.33 -18.62
N TYR A 107 -0.76 -6.17 -18.24
CA TYR A 107 -1.92 -5.62 -18.94
C TYR A 107 -1.56 -5.27 -20.40
N ASP A 108 -2.57 -5.38 -21.29
CA ASP A 108 -2.43 -4.87 -22.65
C ASP A 108 -2.37 -3.34 -22.63
N THR A 109 -1.20 -2.80 -22.93
CA THR A 109 -0.96 -1.35 -22.95
C THR A 109 -1.05 -0.74 -24.35
N GLU A 110 -1.30 -1.54 -25.40
CA GLU A 110 -1.42 -1.03 -26.78
C GLU A 110 -2.61 -0.07 -26.92
N GLN A 111 -3.65 -0.26 -26.12
CA GLN A 111 -4.88 0.55 -26.17
C GLN A 111 -4.87 1.78 -25.26
N ALA A 112 -3.74 2.18 -24.71
CA ALA A 112 -3.59 3.34 -23.82
C ALA A 112 -4.59 3.40 -22.65
N SER A 113 -5.13 2.24 -22.22
CA SER A 113 -6.07 2.16 -21.09
C SER A 113 -5.32 2.33 -19.77
N PRO A 114 -5.75 3.25 -18.89
CA PRO A 114 -5.02 3.57 -17.66
C PRO A 114 -5.32 2.56 -16.53
N PHE A 115 -5.08 1.26 -16.76
CA PHE A 115 -5.47 0.18 -15.84
C PHE A 115 -5.07 0.43 -14.38
N TYR A 116 -3.79 0.69 -14.13
CA TYR A 116 -3.29 0.91 -12.76
C TYR A 116 -3.88 2.17 -12.13
N ALA A 117 -3.86 3.30 -12.86
CA ALA A 117 -4.38 4.56 -12.37
C ALA A 117 -5.89 4.49 -12.10
N TYR A 118 -6.67 3.87 -13.00
CA TYR A 118 -8.11 3.70 -12.84
C TYR A 118 -8.44 2.91 -11.57
N LYS A 119 -7.81 1.74 -11.38
CA LYS A 119 -8.07 0.88 -10.24
C LYS A 119 -7.68 1.54 -8.91
N ILE A 120 -6.56 2.27 -8.88
CA ILE A 120 -6.13 3.00 -7.68
C ILE A 120 -7.05 4.19 -7.40
N LYS A 121 -7.47 4.96 -8.40
CA LYS A 121 -8.47 6.04 -8.21
C LYS A 121 -9.76 5.50 -7.62
N HIS A 122 -10.23 4.36 -8.11
CA HIS A 122 -11.44 3.70 -7.61
C HIS A 122 -11.28 3.26 -6.14
N LEU A 123 -10.12 2.72 -5.76
CA LEU A 123 -9.81 2.40 -4.37
C LEU A 123 -9.82 3.64 -3.47
N LEU A 124 -9.14 4.72 -3.90
CA LEU A 124 -9.08 5.98 -3.12
C LEU A 124 -10.46 6.57 -2.90
N THR A 125 -11.27 6.60 -3.94
CA THR A 125 -12.65 7.11 -3.91
C THR A 125 -13.52 6.27 -2.97
N SER A 126 -13.41 4.94 -3.04
CA SER A 126 -14.16 4.05 -2.17
C SER A 126 -13.77 4.23 -0.70
N ALA A 127 -12.47 4.40 -0.43
CA ALA A 127 -11.98 4.68 0.93
C ALA A 127 -12.43 6.06 1.43
N ALA A 128 -12.44 7.08 0.55
CA ALA A 128 -12.92 8.42 0.90
C ALA A 128 -14.44 8.44 1.21
N LEU A 129 -15.20 7.57 0.57
CA LEU A 129 -16.66 7.53 0.65
C LEU A 129 -17.19 6.43 1.58
N GLY A 130 -16.37 5.84 2.45
CA GLY A 130 -16.82 5.00 3.55
C GLY A 130 -16.26 3.59 3.62
N MET A 131 -15.50 3.10 2.64
CA MET A 131 -14.86 1.79 2.75
C MET A 131 -13.76 1.81 3.82
N MET A 132 -13.93 1.00 4.85
CA MET A 132 -12.94 0.85 5.92
C MET A 132 -12.23 -0.51 5.85
N PRO A 133 -10.89 -0.57 6.06
CA PRO A 133 -10.13 -1.82 5.94
C PRO A 133 -10.55 -2.92 6.91
N ALA A 134 -10.94 -2.55 8.14
CA ALA A 134 -11.26 -3.50 9.20
C ALA A 134 -12.72 -3.96 9.23
N THR A 135 -13.57 -3.38 8.38
CA THR A 135 -15.02 -3.64 8.36
C THR A 135 -15.42 -4.19 7.00
N ALA A 136 -16.23 -5.25 6.98
CA ALA A 136 -16.76 -5.77 5.73
C ALA A 136 -17.59 -4.69 5.02
N TRP A 137 -17.17 -4.36 3.81
CA TRP A 137 -17.84 -3.32 3.04
C TRP A 137 -18.95 -3.90 2.19
N SER A 138 -20.10 -3.23 2.18
CA SER A 138 -21.29 -3.64 1.42
C SER A 138 -21.29 -3.19 -0.04
N GLY A 139 -20.28 -2.42 -0.47
CA GLY A 139 -20.26 -1.76 -1.78
C GLY A 139 -21.07 -0.45 -1.82
N LYS A 140 -21.68 -0.06 -0.72
CA LYS A 140 -22.44 1.20 -0.63
C LYS A 140 -21.55 2.31 -0.12
N PHE A 141 -21.71 3.49 -0.69
CA PHE A 141 -21.02 4.69 -0.24
C PHE A 141 -21.84 5.39 0.86
N ASP A 142 -21.16 5.86 1.90
CA ASP A 142 -21.78 6.62 2.99
C ASP A 142 -22.06 8.08 2.57
N ALA A 143 -21.41 8.56 1.51
CA ALA A 143 -21.60 9.90 0.96
C ALA A 143 -21.70 9.86 -0.56
N ASN A 144 -22.71 10.55 -1.13
CA ASN A 144 -23.02 10.54 -2.54
C ASN A 144 -22.89 11.92 -3.23
N GLY A 145 -22.61 12.99 -2.49
CA GLY A 145 -22.56 14.35 -3.03
C GLY A 145 -21.61 15.30 -2.33
N GLY A 146 -21.07 14.90 -1.21
CA GLY A 146 -20.13 15.68 -0.43
C GLY A 146 -19.92 15.11 0.97
N TYR A 147 -18.93 15.65 1.66
CA TYR A 147 -18.66 15.31 3.05
C TYR A 147 -18.19 16.54 3.84
N LEU A 148 -18.38 16.49 5.13
CA LEU A 148 -17.96 17.52 6.05
C LEU A 148 -16.73 17.02 6.84
N VAL A 149 -15.70 17.83 6.88
CA VAL A 149 -14.56 17.61 7.77
C VAL A 149 -14.61 18.68 8.86
N VAL A 150 -14.80 18.24 10.10
CA VAL A 150 -14.70 19.11 11.27
C VAL A 150 -13.29 18.97 11.83
N LYS A 151 -12.51 20.05 11.81
CA LYS A 151 -11.18 20.07 12.40
C LYS A 151 -11.26 20.20 13.93
N LYS A 152 -10.16 19.88 14.61
CA LYS A 152 -10.08 19.98 16.09
C LYS A 152 -10.27 21.38 16.63
N ASP A 153 -9.96 22.40 15.84
CA ASP A 153 -10.16 23.83 16.16
C ASP A 153 -11.58 24.34 15.90
N GLY A 154 -12.47 23.45 15.43
CA GLY A 154 -13.86 23.75 15.11
C GLY A 154 -14.07 24.26 13.68
N GLU A 155 -13.02 24.41 12.88
CA GLU A 155 -13.18 24.77 11.46
C GLU A 155 -13.90 23.65 10.72
N ILE A 156 -14.93 24.03 9.95
CA ILE A 156 -15.72 23.09 9.14
C ILE A 156 -15.33 23.28 7.68
N LEU A 157 -14.82 22.21 7.09
CA LEU A 157 -14.57 22.14 5.64
C LEU A 157 -15.68 21.32 5.00
N CYS A 158 -16.37 21.95 4.04
CA CYS A 158 -17.41 21.30 3.26
C CYS A 158 -16.88 21.00 1.87
N TYR A 159 -16.86 19.72 1.52
CA TYR A 159 -16.47 19.26 0.21
C TYR A 159 -17.72 18.83 -0.55
N HIS A 160 -18.06 19.57 -1.62
CA HIS A 160 -19.06 19.14 -2.59
C HIS A 160 -18.34 18.66 -3.85
N PHE A 161 -18.69 17.49 -4.34
CA PHE A 161 -18.21 17.04 -5.64
C PHE A 161 -19.39 16.87 -6.59
N TYR A 162 -19.47 17.79 -7.53
CA TYR A 162 -20.41 17.72 -8.63
C TYR A 162 -19.88 16.90 -9.80
N ASP A 163 -18.54 16.73 -9.83
CA ASP A 163 -17.81 16.00 -10.85
C ASP A 163 -16.96 14.93 -10.19
N ARG A 164 -17.38 13.68 -10.36
CA ARG A 164 -16.70 12.52 -9.80
C ARG A 164 -15.27 12.38 -10.34
N ASN A 165 -15.06 12.64 -11.63
CA ASN A 165 -13.73 12.49 -12.22
C ASN A 165 -12.74 13.48 -11.61
N ARG A 166 -13.16 14.74 -11.40
CA ARG A 166 -12.33 15.75 -10.72
C ARG A 166 -12.03 15.38 -9.28
N PHE A 167 -12.96 14.78 -8.58
CA PHE A 167 -12.73 14.30 -7.21
C PHE A 167 -11.73 13.15 -7.20
N GLU A 168 -11.86 12.19 -8.10
CA GLU A 168 -10.92 11.08 -8.26
C GLU A 168 -9.51 11.58 -8.62
N ASP A 169 -9.41 12.53 -9.54
CA ASP A 169 -8.15 13.17 -9.93
C ASP A 169 -7.51 13.95 -8.77
N TYR A 170 -8.32 14.64 -7.99
CA TYR A 170 -7.85 15.34 -6.80
C TYR A 170 -7.25 14.37 -5.77
N LEU A 171 -7.99 13.31 -5.42
CA LEU A 171 -7.50 12.30 -4.48
C LEU A 171 -6.20 11.67 -4.96
N PHE A 172 -6.15 11.28 -6.23
CA PHE A 172 -4.99 10.63 -6.83
C PHE A 172 -3.76 11.52 -6.88
N SER A 173 -3.93 12.80 -7.23
CA SER A 173 -2.83 13.76 -7.35
C SER A 173 -2.28 14.23 -5.99
N ASN A 174 -3.09 14.17 -4.94
CA ASN A 174 -2.71 14.61 -3.60
C ASN A 174 -2.41 13.47 -2.63
N ALA A 175 -2.61 12.21 -3.03
CA ALA A 175 -2.34 11.06 -2.20
C ALA A 175 -0.84 10.68 -2.21
N TYR A 176 -0.38 10.19 -1.05
CA TYR A 176 0.94 9.58 -0.93
C TYR A 176 0.88 8.34 -0.04
N LEU A 177 1.78 7.39 -0.30
CA LEU A 177 2.02 6.24 0.56
C LEU A 177 2.92 6.65 1.72
N GLU A 178 2.43 6.47 2.94
CA GLU A 178 3.28 6.58 4.10
C GLU A 178 4.10 5.30 4.28
N ARG A 179 5.38 5.46 4.61
CA ARG A 179 6.25 4.31 4.87
C ARG A 179 5.82 3.58 6.13
N SER A 180 5.91 2.26 6.09
CA SER A 180 5.63 1.41 7.24
C SER A 180 6.48 1.83 8.45
N SER A 181 5.85 1.96 9.62
CA SER A 181 6.55 2.32 10.86
C SER A 181 7.12 1.08 11.52
N THR A 182 8.44 1.00 11.66
CA THR A 182 9.10 -0.12 12.35
C THR A 182 8.99 -0.06 13.87
N SER A 183 8.64 1.12 14.43
CA SER A 183 8.57 1.32 15.89
C SER A 183 7.25 0.89 16.51
N ARG A 184 6.15 0.86 15.73
CA ARG A 184 4.82 0.59 16.27
C ARG A 184 4.38 -0.86 16.18
N HIS A 185 4.81 -1.60 15.16
CA HIS A 185 4.27 -2.92 14.84
C HIS A 185 5.30 -3.88 14.25
N GLU A 186 6.59 -3.66 14.45
CA GLU A 186 7.71 -4.48 13.94
C GLU A 186 7.66 -4.72 12.42
N TYR A 187 7.04 -3.80 11.66
CA TYR A 187 7.05 -3.88 10.21
C TYR A 187 8.47 -3.83 9.66
N ALA A 188 8.64 -4.41 8.50
CA ALA A 188 9.93 -4.50 7.82
C ALA A 188 10.99 -5.26 8.64
N SER A 189 10.57 -6.25 9.42
CA SER A 189 11.45 -7.26 10.01
C SER A 189 11.30 -8.57 9.27
N ILE A 190 12.40 -9.31 9.14
CA ILE A 190 12.36 -10.69 8.64
C ILE A 190 11.84 -11.57 9.77
N ILE A 191 10.80 -12.32 9.49
CA ILE A 191 10.17 -13.26 10.42
C ILE A 191 10.32 -14.66 9.84
N LYS A 192 10.79 -15.60 10.65
CA LYS A 192 10.83 -17.01 10.32
C LYS A 192 9.52 -17.66 10.76
N GLU A 193 8.74 -18.09 9.80
CA GLU A 193 7.45 -18.75 10.04
C GLU A 193 7.66 -20.19 10.53
N ASN A 194 6.60 -20.81 11.05
CA ASN A 194 6.66 -22.16 11.62
C ASN A 194 7.07 -23.25 10.60
N ASP A 195 6.80 -23.01 9.32
CA ASP A 195 7.17 -23.88 8.21
C ASP A 195 8.60 -23.65 7.68
N GLY A 196 9.33 -22.74 8.31
CA GLY A 196 10.69 -22.35 7.92
C GLY A 196 10.76 -21.29 6.83
N THR A 197 9.64 -20.86 6.24
CA THR A 197 9.62 -19.75 5.27
C THR A 197 9.96 -18.44 5.95
N LEU A 198 10.63 -17.54 5.20
CA LEU A 198 10.95 -16.21 5.68
C LEU A 198 9.92 -15.23 5.12
N SER A 199 9.34 -14.43 6.01
CA SER A 199 8.35 -13.42 5.66
C SER A 199 8.82 -12.01 6.00
N PHE A 200 8.23 -11.03 5.28
CA PHE A 200 8.50 -9.62 5.48
C PHE A 200 7.18 -8.86 5.33
N LYS A 201 6.80 -8.10 6.35
CA LYS A 201 5.50 -7.42 6.39
C LYS A 201 5.64 -5.93 6.13
N LEU A 202 4.81 -5.43 5.23
CA LEU A 202 4.64 -4.01 4.97
C LEU A 202 3.21 -3.60 5.26
N ASN A 203 3.01 -2.33 5.57
CA ASN A 203 1.69 -1.78 5.83
C ASN A 203 1.30 -0.80 4.72
N PHE A 204 0.09 -0.95 4.20
CA PHE A 204 -0.47 -0.03 3.22
C PHE A 204 -1.20 1.11 3.93
N GLN A 205 -0.64 2.30 3.85
CA GLN A 205 -1.20 3.50 4.45
C GLN A 205 -1.19 4.65 3.44
N VAL A 206 -2.34 5.28 3.24
CA VAL A 206 -2.50 6.40 2.32
C VAL A 206 -2.91 7.65 3.08
N ARG A 207 -2.20 8.75 2.81
CA ARG A 207 -2.54 10.08 3.30
C ARG A 207 -2.73 11.06 2.15
N LEU A 208 -3.45 12.13 2.42
CA LEU A 208 -3.52 13.31 1.55
C LEU A 208 -2.53 14.36 2.06
N LYS A 209 -1.95 15.12 1.14
CA LYS A 209 -1.11 16.28 1.42
C LYS A 209 -1.93 17.39 2.03
#